data_d6ef1717a6bdcbb03c8e35b770a0269a
#
_entry.id   d6ef1717a6bdcbb03c8e35b770a0269a
#
_cell.length_a   1.000
_cell.length_b   1.000
_cell.length_c   1.000
_cell.angle_alpha   90.00
_cell.angle_beta   90.00
_cell.angle_gamma   90.00
#
_symmetry.space_group_name_H-M   'P 1'
#
loop_
_entity.id
_entity.type
_entity.pdbx_description
1 polymer ?
#
loop_
_entity_poly.entity_id
_entity_poly.type
_entity_poly.pdbx_seq_one_letter_code
_entity_poly.pdbx_strand_id
1 'polypeptide(L)'
;MPSDKPNLLLIQADQLKPQVLKSYGGTADTPYLDSLAGGGVVFGNADCNFPLCAPSRFSMLAGMLPSRIGAYDNGAEYLAQIPTMAHYLRLAGYHTCLSGKQHFVGPDMLHGFHERLVPELY
;
A
#
# COMPACT_ATOMS: atom_id res chain seq x y z
N MET A 1 -6.33 -27.96 -8.43
CA MET A 1 -6.48 -28.03 -6.96
C MET A 1 -6.69 -26.59 -6.47
N PRO A 2 -7.61 -26.32 -5.53
CA PRO A 2 -7.65 -25.00 -4.91
C PRO A 2 -6.27 -24.73 -4.28
N SER A 3 -5.75 -23.56 -4.50
CA SER A 3 -4.50 -23.14 -3.87
C SER A 3 -4.74 -23.04 -2.36
N ASP A 4 -3.94 -23.72 -1.54
CA ASP A 4 -3.96 -23.57 -0.06
C ASP A 4 -3.47 -22.16 0.39
N LYS A 5 -3.17 -21.29 -0.56
CA LYS A 5 -2.68 -19.93 -0.31
C LYS A 5 -3.86 -18.97 -0.17
N PRO A 6 -3.91 -18.17 0.90
CA PRO A 6 -4.96 -17.18 1.09
C PRO A 6 -4.84 -16.05 0.04
N ASN A 7 -5.98 -15.48 -0.36
CA ASN A 7 -5.97 -14.22 -1.09
C ASN A 7 -5.57 -13.07 -0.16
N LEU A 8 -4.82 -12.12 -0.71
CA LEU A 8 -4.34 -10.95 0.00
C LEU A 8 -5.00 -9.70 -0.59
N LEU A 9 -5.73 -8.95 0.21
CA LEU A 9 -6.32 -7.69 -0.17
C LEU A 9 -5.78 -6.57 0.71
N LEU A 10 -5.00 -5.65 0.12
CA LEU A 10 -4.53 -4.44 0.77
C LEU A 10 -5.40 -3.26 0.35
N ILE A 11 -6.13 -2.69 1.30
CA ILE A 11 -6.91 -1.46 1.10
C ILE A 11 -6.20 -0.33 1.81
N GLN A 12 -5.82 0.70 1.05
CA GLN A 12 -5.12 1.86 1.56
C GLN A 12 -5.93 3.13 1.30
N ALA A 13 -6.23 3.88 2.34
CA ALA A 13 -6.83 5.19 2.23
C ALA A 13 -5.75 6.27 2.26
N ASP A 14 -5.74 7.14 1.24
CA ASP A 14 -4.85 8.30 1.19
C ASP A 14 -5.32 9.34 2.22
N GLN A 15 -4.41 9.85 3.02
CA GLN A 15 -4.62 10.95 3.98
C GLN A 15 -5.74 10.70 5.01
N LEU A 16 -6.07 9.44 5.32
CA LEU A 16 -7.01 9.12 6.38
C LEU A 16 -6.38 9.40 7.75
N LYS A 17 -7.05 10.21 8.56
CA LYS A 17 -6.67 10.45 9.95
C LYS A 17 -7.28 9.35 10.84
N PRO A 18 -6.48 8.45 11.45
CA PRO A 18 -7.01 7.33 12.24
C PRO A 18 -7.94 7.76 13.37
N GLN A 19 -7.67 8.90 14.01
CA GLN A 19 -8.42 9.42 15.14
C GLN A 19 -9.88 9.77 14.84
N VAL A 20 -10.32 9.76 13.58
CA VAL A 20 -11.75 9.90 13.26
C VAL A 20 -12.50 8.58 13.38
N LEU A 21 -11.81 7.45 13.31
CA LEU A 21 -12.40 6.11 13.37
C LEU A 21 -12.74 5.72 14.81
N LYS A 22 -13.85 5.01 15.01
CA LYS A 22 -14.28 4.54 16.34
C LYS A 22 -13.27 3.63 17.01
N SER A 23 -12.61 2.76 16.24
CA SER A 23 -11.54 1.89 16.74
C SER A 23 -10.34 2.62 17.34
N TYR A 24 -10.19 3.93 17.05
CA TYR A 24 -9.19 4.82 17.62
C TYR A 24 -9.79 5.97 18.45
N GLY A 25 -11.01 5.80 18.93
CA GLY A 25 -11.70 6.77 19.81
C GLY A 25 -12.42 7.90 19.08
N GLY A 26 -12.52 7.83 17.75
CA GLY A 26 -13.25 8.81 16.94
C GLY A 26 -14.78 8.61 16.93
N THR A 27 -15.46 9.50 16.23
CA THR A 27 -16.93 9.54 16.17
C THR A 27 -17.50 9.31 14.77
N ALA A 28 -16.66 9.06 13.75
CA ALA A 28 -17.14 8.82 12.40
C ALA A 28 -17.96 7.54 12.32
N ASP A 29 -19.07 7.59 11.57
CA ASP A 29 -19.88 6.41 11.32
C ASP A 29 -19.28 5.58 10.18
N THR A 30 -18.59 4.50 10.56
CA THR A 30 -17.84 3.64 9.66
C THR A 30 -18.14 2.16 9.91
N PRO A 31 -19.43 1.72 9.70
CA PRO A 31 -19.88 0.41 10.18
C PRO A 31 -19.10 -0.77 9.58
N TYR A 32 -18.63 -0.67 8.35
CA TYR A 32 -17.84 -1.73 7.71
C TYR A 32 -16.42 -1.81 8.26
N LEU A 33 -15.78 -0.66 8.50
CA LEU A 33 -14.45 -0.63 9.14
C LEU A 33 -14.54 -1.07 10.61
N ASP A 34 -15.60 -0.68 11.30
CA ASP A 34 -15.86 -1.12 12.68
C ASP A 34 -16.08 -2.64 12.74
N SER A 35 -16.78 -3.21 11.76
CA SER A 35 -16.96 -4.67 11.64
C SER A 35 -15.64 -5.40 11.38
N LEU A 36 -14.78 -4.86 10.49
CA LEU A 36 -13.45 -5.41 10.25
C LEU A 36 -12.58 -5.33 11.52
N ALA A 37 -12.62 -4.21 12.21
CA ALA A 37 -11.89 -4.02 13.47
C ALA A 37 -12.34 -5.01 14.56
N GLY A 38 -13.64 -5.27 14.65
CA GLY A 38 -14.22 -6.22 15.60
C GLY A 38 -13.89 -7.70 15.32
N GLY A 39 -13.67 -8.04 14.05
CA GLY A 39 -13.31 -9.40 13.61
C GLY A 39 -11.82 -9.63 13.37
N GLY A 40 -10.99 -8.60 13.50
CA GLY A 40 -9.59 -8.61 13.14
C GLY A 40 -8.67 -8.09 14.25
N VAL A 41 -7.52 -7.56 13.85
CA VAL A 41 -6.54 -6.94 14.74
C VAL A 41 -6.44 -5.46 14.44
N VAL A 42 -6.57 -4.62 15.47
CA VAL A 42 -6.35 -3.18 15.38
C VAL A 42 -4.97 -2.85 15.95
N PHE A 43 -4.12 -2.22 15.11
CA PHE A 43 -2.78 -1.81 15.52
C PHE A 43 -2.83 -0.40 16.12
N GLY A 44 -2.60 -0.28 17.43
CA GLY A 44 -2.61 1.01 18.13
C GLY A 44 -1.38 1.89 17.84
N ASN A 45 -0.25 1.27 17.49
CA ASN A 45 1.02 1.95 17.22
C ASN A 45 1.54 1.49 15.85
N ALA A 46 1.03 2.11 14.79
CA ALA A 46 1.50 1.89 13.43
C ALA A 46 1.96 3.22 12.84
N ASP A 47 3.22 3.29 12.45
CA ASP A 47 3.85 4.50 11.95
C ASP A 47 4.26 4.35 10.48
N CYS A 48 4.21 5.43 9.72
CA CYS A 48 4.78 5.47 8.39
C CYS A 48 6.23 6.00 8.44
N ASN A 49 7.06 5.53 7.50
CA ASN A 49 8.48 5.93 7.46
C ASN A 49 8.70 7.36 6.93
N PHE A 50 7.70 7.97 6.30
CA PHE A 50 7.81 9.31 5.74
C PHE A 50 6.44 9.96 5.58
N PRO A 51 6.26 11.25 5.92
CA PRO A 51 4.94 11.91 5.91
C PRO A 51 4.55 12.50 4.55
N LEU A 52 4.96 11.87 3.44
CA LEU A 52 4.58 12.22 2.07
C LEU A 52 4.17 10.99 1.27
N CYS A 53 3.31 11.20 0.27
CA CYS A 53 2.67 10.13 -0.49
C CYS A 53 3.67 9.18 -1.16
N ALA A 54 4.53 9.66 -2.08
CA ALA A 54 5.45 8.81 -2.83
C ALA A 54 6.48 8.12 -1.92
N PRO A 55 7.24 8.80 -1.06
CA PRO A 55 8.22 8.14 -0.21
C PRO A 55 7.62 7.11 0.74
N SER A 56 6.44 7.40 1.32
CA SER A 56 5.73 6.46 2.19
C SER A 56 5.29 5.20 1.44
N ARG A 57 4.68 5.36 0.26
CA ARG A 57 4.21 4.25 -0.58
C ARG A 57 5.37 3.41 -1.10
N PHE A 58 6.44 4.04 -1.53
CA PHE A 58 7.64 3.36 -2.01
C PHE A 58 8.31 2.56 -0.90
N SER A 59 8.41 3.15 0.29
CA SER A 59 8.92 2.45 1.47
C SER A 59 8.09 1.21 1.83
N MET A 60 6.77 1.33 1.80
CA MET A 60 5.85 0.22 2.03
C MET A 60 6.01 -0.89 0.96
N LEU A 61 6.07 -0.52 -0.32
CA LEU A 61 6.18 -1.48 -1.41
C LEU A 61 7.53 -2.20 -1.42
N ALA A 62 8.62 -1.48 -1.13
CA ALA A 62 9.98 -2.02 -1.14
C ALA A 62 10.36 -2.71 0.17
N GLY A 63 9.68 -2.43 1.29
CA GLY A 63 10.14 -2.82 2.62
C GLY A 63 11.46 -2.16 3.02
N MET A 64 11.76 -0.97 2.48
CA MET A 64 13.02 -0.25 2.67
C MET A 64 12.76 1.18 3.12
N LEU A 65 13.73 1.78 3.83
CA LEU A 65 13.66 3.20 4.19
C LEU A 65 13.74 4.10 2.95
N PRO A 66 13.04 5.25 2.94
CA PRO A 66 13.08 6.21 1.83
C PRO A 66 14.50 6.65 1.45
N SER A 67 15.39 6.79 2.43
CA SER A 67 16.80 7.13 2.21
C SER A 67 17.57 6.09 1.38
N ARG A 68 17.17 4.82 1.43
CA ARG A 68 17.77 3.75 0.62
C ARG A 68 17.15 3.65 -0.77
N ILE A 69 15.91 4.08 -0.92
CA ILE A 69 15.21 4.14 -2.20
C ILE A 69 15.61 5.40 -2.97
N GLY A 70 16.05 6.45 -2.28
CA GLY A 70 16.33 7.77 -2.85
C GLY A 70 15.07 8.62 -3.04
N ALA A 71 13.98 8.28 -2.36
CA ALA A 71 12.70 8.97 -2.48
C ALA A 71 12.52 9.96 -1.32
N TYR A 72 12.58 11.26 -1.62
CA TYR A 72 12.49 12.33 -0.60
C TYR A 72 11.32 13.29 -0.84
N ASP A 73 10.68 13.22 -1.99
CA ASP A 73 9.52 14.05 -2.35
C ASP A 73 8.55 13.30 -3.28
N ASN A 74 7.48 13.96 -3.67
CA ASN A 74 6.47 13.38 -4.56
C ASN A 74 6.88 13.38 -6.04
N GLY A 75 7.98 13.99 -6.41
CA GLY A 75 8.56 13.93 -7.74
C GLY A 75 9.55 12.78 -7.92
N ALA A 76 9.83 12.02 -6.85
CA ALA A 76 10.74 10.90 -6.91
C ALA A 76 10.21 9.80 -7.84
N GLU A 77 11.09 9.26 -8.69
CA GLU A 77 10.82 8.07 -9.47
C GLU A 77 11.11 6.82 -8.63
N TYR A 78 10.20 5.83 -8.68
CA TYR A 78 10.50 4.51 -8.12
C TYR A 78 11.39 3.76 -9.12
N LEU A 79 12.63 3.51 -8.74
CA LEU A 79 13.60 2.88 -9.62
C LEU A 79 13.22 1.43 -9.94
N ALA A 80 13.15 1.07 -11.23
CA ALA A 80 12.72 -0.24 -11.69
C ALA A 80 13.57 -1.43 -11.18
N GLN A 81 14.82 -1.19 -10.79
CA GLN A 81 15.69 -2.21 -10.18
C GLN A 81 15.37 -2.52 -8.72
N ILE A 82 14.53 -1.73 -8.06
CA ILE A 82 14.13 -1.98 -6.67
C ILE A 82 12.90 -2.90 -6.68
N PRO A 83 13.01 -4.15 -6.18
CA PRO A 83 11.88 -5.03 -6.15
C PRO A 83 10.82 -4.56 -5.16
N THR A 84 9.56 -4.75 -5.51
CA THR A 84 8.40 -4.50 -4.65
C THR A 84 7.85 -5.80 -4.09
N MET A 85 6.97 -5.71 -3.10
CA MET A 85 6.22 -6.88 -2.60
C MET A 85 5.49 -7.63 -3.73
N ALA A 86 5.07 -6.93 -4.80
CA ALA A 86 4.41 -7.57 -5.94
C ALA A 86 5.34 -8.55 -6.67
N HIS A 87 6.62 -8.23 -6.83
CA HIS A 87 7.60 -9.14 -7.41
C HIS A 87 7.72 -10.44 -6.59
N TYR A 88 7.81 -10.32 -5.26
CA TYR A 88 7.91 -11.49 -4.37
C TYR A 88 6.63 -12.33 -4.36
N LEU A 89 5.47 -11.68 -4.38
CA LEU A 89 4.18 -12.37 -4.49
C LEU A 89 4.05 -13.14 -5.82
N ARG A 90 4.52 -12.53 -6.93
CA ARG A 90 4.57 -13.23 -8.22
C ARG A 90 5.48 -14.46 -8.17
N LEU A 91 6.67 -14.34 -7.59
CA LEU A 91 7.58 -15.50 -7.39
C LEU A 91 6.92 -16.58 -6.55
N ALA A 92 6.07 -16.22 -5.59
CA ALA A 92 5.28 -17.13 -4.80
C ALA A 92 4.04 -17.70 -5.55
N GLY A 93 3.83 -17.33 -6.82
CA GLY A 93 2.74 -17.83 -7.66
C GLY A 93 1.40 -17.10 -7.50
N TYR A 94 1.40 -15.90 -6.92
CA TYR A 94 0.20 -15.07 -6.88
C TYR A 94 0.01 -14.29 -8.19
N HIS A 95 -1.23 -14.11 -8.60
CA HIS A 95 -1.59 -13.06 -9.54
C HIS A 95 -1.72 -11.75 -8.76
N THR A 96 -1.04 -10.70 -9.21
CA THR A 96 -0.97 -9.41 -8.50
C THR A 96 -1.65 -8.33 -9.33
N CYS A 97 -2.59 -7.62 -8.73
CA CYS A 97 -3.36 -6.56 -9.35
C CYS A 97 -3.27 -5.29 -8.53
N LEU A 98 -3.15 -4.16 -9.19
CA LEU A 98 -3.12 -2.83 -8.61
C LEU A 98 -4.33 -2.02 -9.08
N SER A 99 -4.96 -1.30 -8.17
CA SER A 99 -6.02 -0.36 -8.49
C SER A 99 -5.86 0.92 -7.68
N GLY A 100 -5.87 2.07 -8.33
CA GLY A 100 -5.76 3.37 -7.70
C GLY A 100 -4.34 3.90 -7.56
N LYS A 101 -4.18 4.89 -6.67
CA LYS A 101 -2.96 5.69 -6.51
C LYS A 101 -1.82 4.90 -5.86
N GLN A 102 -0.66 4.91 -6.49
CA GLN A 102 0.63 4.51 -5.91
C GLN A 102 1.68 5.61 -5.99
N HIS A 103 1.40 6.67 -6.72
CA HIS A 103 2.30 7.80 -6.95
C HIS A 103 3.54 7.40 -7.73
N PHE A 104 3.40 6.46 -8.67
CA PHE A 104 4.49 6.10 -9.57
C PHE A 104 4.73 7.21 -10.58
N VAL A 105 5.98 7.65 -10.65
CA VAL A 105 6.51 8.58 -11.65
C VAL A 105 7.52 7.83 -12.49
N GLY A 106 7.57 8.09 -13.79
CA GLY A 106 8.49 7.44 -14.70
C GLY A 106 7.81 6.46 -15.67
N PRO A 107 8.57 5.71 -16.46
CA PRO A 107 8.04 4.86 -17.52
C PRO A 107 7.43 3.54 -17.01
N ASP A 108 7.90 3.01 -15.87
CA ASP A 108 7.34 1.79 -15.29
C ASP A 108 6.19 2.14 -14.34
N MET A 109 4.99 1.76 -14.73
CA MET A 109 3.77 2.00 -13.94
C MET A 109 3.24 0.73 -13.28
N LEU A 110 3.92 -0.40 -13.45
CA LEU A 110 3.51 -1.69 -12.88
C LEU A 110 4.36 -2.12 -11.70
N HIS A 111 5.64 -1.83 -11.69
CA HIS A 111 6.57 -2.19 -10.61
C HIS A 111 6.33 -3.57 -10.00
N GLY A 112 6.19 -4.58 -10.89
CA GLY A 112 5.99 -5.97 -10.51
C GLY A 112 4.54 -6.43 -10.40
N PHE A 113 3.54 -5.58 -10.46
CA PHE A 113 2.16 -6.03 -10.61
C PHE A 113 1.93 -6.59 -12.02
N HIS A 114 1.07 -7.61 -12.13
CA HIS A 114 0.71 -8.18 -13.42
C HIS A 114 -0.18 -7.22 -14.21
N GLU A 115 -1.06 -6.52 -13.52
CA GLU A 115 -2.00 -5.60 -14.12
C GLU A 115 -2.31 -4.41 -13.22
N ARG A 116 -2.77 -3.34 -13.84
CA ARG A 116 -3.27 -2.15 -13.17
C ARG A 116 -4.64 -1.80 -13.74
N LEU A 117 -5.67 -1.83 -12.87
CA LEU A 117 -7.07 -1.61 -13.29
C LEU A 117 -7.43 -0.14 -13.43
N VAL A 118 -6.83 0.71 -12.62
CA VAL A 118 -7.08 2.16 -12.64
C VAL A 118 -5.75 2.87 -12.80
N PRO A 119 -5.64 3.83 -13.73
CA PRO A 119 -4.40 4.60 -13.92
C PRO A 119 -4.03 5.41 -12.68
N GLU A 120 -2.83 5.97 -12.70
CA GLU A 120 -2.37 6.87 -11.63
C GLU A 120 -3.28 8.10 -11.56
N LEU A 121 -3.69 8.44 -10.34
CA LEU A 121 -4.44 9.66 -10.05
C LEU A 121 -3.51 10.61 -9.29
N TYR A 122 -3.21 11.73 -9.88
CA TYR A 122 -2.40 12.80 -9.29
C TYR A 122 -3.29 13.81 -8.56
#